data_216b6efee3cba1f93decec3a7ac7487c
#
_entry.id   216b6efee3cba1f93decec3a7ac7487c
#
_cell.length_a   1.000
_cell.length_b   1.000
_cell.length_c   1.000
_cell.angle_alpha   90.00
_cell.angle_beta   90.00
_cell.angle_gamma   90.00
#
_symmetry.space_group_name_H-M   'P 1'
#
loop_
_entity.id
_entity.type
_entity.pdbx_description
1 polymer ?
#
loop_
_entity_poly.entity_id
_entity_poly.type
_entity_poly.pdbx_seq_one_letter_code
_entity_poly.pdbx_strand_id
1 'polypeptide(L)'
;TETWQIEKDAQSYKSIANNDEYPMKASLTELRVFVALAESGHFTRAAEKLGMSQSSLSAALVKLEKQLGTRLFDRHTRACRVNEAGAALLPAARRLVADWDHLFADARDFARFSRGSVTVAAPNAQCALVLPPVIRVFRDTHPGVRVVLHDVPEHEVHALVRSGAADLGIATQTDGRSDLVSTAMSADEFIVVLPPGHTLATRRTLEWAQVAREPVIGYLPGNPVRRVLEEKLAERGITLDYAFEIALPWTMMGLAREGLGVAVVT
;
A
#
# COMPACT_ATOMS: atom_id res chain seq x y z
N THR A 1 47.07 -19.67 2.79
CA THR A 1 46.58 -18.28 2.90
C THR A 1 45.06 -18.24 3.09
N GLU A 2 44.32 -19.32 2.84
CA GLU A 2 42.85 -19.39 2.98
C GLU A 2 42.38 -19.76 4.39
N THR A 3 43.22 -20.43 5.18
CA THR A 3 42.89 -20.84 6.57
C THR A 3 42.77 -19.68 7.55
N TRP A 4 43.42 -18.55 7.29
CA TRP A 4 43.38 -17.36 8.15
C TRP A 4 42.08 -16.55 8.03
N GLN A 5 41.40 -16.63 6.90
CA GLN A 5 40.12 -15.90 6.70
C GLN A 5 38.98 -16.57 7.47
N ILE A 6 38.97 -17.90 7.52
CA ILE A 6 37.93 -18.68 8.24
C ILE A 6 38.01 -18.49 9.76
N GLU A 7 39.21 -18.37 10.34
CA GLU A 7 39.39 -18.13 11.79
C GLU A 7 38.97 -16.72 12.18
N LYS A 8 39.21 -15.70 11.35
CA LYS A 8 38.71 -14.33 11.60
C LYS A 8 37.19 -14.24 11.55
N ASP A 9 36.57 -14.92 10.60
CA ASP A 9 35.11 -14.97 10.47
C ASP A 9 34.48 -15.72 11.66
N ALA A 10 35.08 -16.85 12.10
CA ALA A 10 34.64 -17.57 13.30
C ALA A 10 34.80 -16.75 14.59
N GLN A 11 35.82 -15.91 14.71
CA GLN A 11 36.03 -15.01 15.84
C GLN A 11 35.01 -13.85 15.83
N SER A 12 34.66 -13.36 14.64
CA SER A 12 33.59 -12.36 14.44
C SER A 12 32.22 -12.94 14.81
N TYR A 13 31.94 -14.18 14.42
CA TYR A 13 30.69 -14.87 14.81
C TYR A 13 30.63 -15.18 16.31
N LYS A 14 31.76 -15.49 16.97
CA LYS A 14 31.80 -15.66 18.43
C LYS A 14 31.62 -14.36 19.20
N SER A 15 32.02 -13.22 18.66
CA SER A 15 31.77 -11.90 19.28
C SER A 15 30.31 -11.46 19.17
N ILE A 16 29.60 -11.91 18.14
CA ILE A 16 28.14 -11.71 17.99
C ILE A 16 27.33 -12.63 18.92
N ALA A 17 27.91 -13.77 19.33
CA ALA A 17 27.27 -14.72 20.24
C ALA A 17 27.47 -14.40 21.74
N ASN A 18 28.31 -13.45 22.11
CA ASN A 18 28.42 -12.91 23.45
C ASN A 18 27.39 -11.80 23.68
N ASN A 19 26.25 -12.20 24.03
CA ASN A 19 24.88 -11.69 24.05
C ASN A 19 24.57 -10.82 25.28
N ASP A 20 25.49 -10.04 25.78
CA ASP A 20 25.25 -9.12 26.90
C ASP A 20 24.93 -7.66 26.50
N GLU A 21 24.98 -7.34 25.19
CA GLU A 21 24.81 -5.96 24.71
C GLU A 21 23.46 -5.70 24.00
N TYR A 22 22.64 -6.73 23.72
CA TYR A 22 21.28 -6.56 23.17
C TYR A 22 20.25 -7.38 23.97
N PRO A 23 19.77 -6.90 25.12
CA PRO A 23 18.78 -7.62 25.93
C PRO A 23 17.34 -7.56 25.37
N MET A 24 17.16 -7.20 24.08
CA MET A 24 15.85 -7.15 23.48
C MET A 24 15.31 -8.54 23.17
N LYS A 25 14.48 -9.06 24.09
CA LYS A 25 13.76 -10.35 23.95
C LYS A 25 12.32 -10.15 23.45
N ALA A 26 12.08 -9.12 22.62
CA ALA A 26 10.76 -8.91 22.01
C ALA A 26 10.42 -10.10 21.10
N SER A 27 9.26 -10.70 21.33
CA SER A 27 8.78 -11.79 20.49
C SER A 27 7.89 -11.25 19.34
N LEU A 28 7.78 -12.02 18.28
CA LEU A 28 6.86 -11.69 17.19
C LEU A 28 5.40 -11.57 17.66
N THR A 29 5.00 -12.37 18.67
CA THR A 29 3.67 -12.30 19.27
C THR A 29 3.41 -10.92 19.87
N GLU A 30 4.39 -10.32 20.53
CA GLU A 30 4.28 -8.98 21.10
C GLU A 30 4.16 -7.89 20.00
N LEU A 31 4.91 -8.05 18.91
CA LEU A 31 4.79 -7.16 17.75
C LEU A 31 3.42 -7.30 17.05
N ARG A 32 2.92 -8.53 16.91
CA ARG A 32 1.56 -8.77 16.35
C ARG A 32 0.48 -8.14 17.21
N VAL A 33 0.60 -8.24 18.54
CA VAL A 33 -0.31 -7.59 19.48
C VAL A 33 -0.29 -6.07 19.29
N PHE A 34 0.88 -5.48 19.20
CA PHE A 34 1.04 -4.04 18.96
C PHE A 34 0.39 -3.60 17.65
N VAL A 35 0.69 -4.29 16.55
CA VAL A 35 0.12 -3.98 15.22
C VAL A 35 -1.40 -4.13 15.22
N ALA A 36 -1.92 -5.25 15.72
CA ALA A 36 -3.37 -5.51 15.76
C ALA A 36 -4.13 -4.47 16.60
N LEU A 37 -3.55 -4.06 17.73
CA LEU A 37 -4.15 -3.04 18.59
C LEU A 37 -4.09 -1.64 17.94
N ALA A 38 -3.01 -1.30 17.26
CA ALA A 38 -2.86 -0.06 16.52
C ALA A 38 -3.89 0.07 15.39
N GLU A 39 -4.22 -1.03 14.73
CA GLU A 39 -5.20 -1.08 13.64
C GLU A 39 -6.65 -1.07 14.13
N SER A 40 -6.95 -1.80 15.20
CA SER A 40 -8.32 -1.92 15.69
C SER A 40 -8.75 -0.78 16.62
N GLY A 41 -7.79 -0.13 17.30
CA GLY A 41 -8.04 0.88 18.33
C GLY A 41 -8.75 0.35 19.59
N HIS A 42 -9.00 -0.96 19.69
CA HIS A 42 -9.77 -1.58 20.77
C HIS A 42 -9.16 -2.92 21.22
N PHE A 43 -8.91 -3.08 22.51
CA PHE A 43 -8.33 -4.30 23.08
C PHE A 43 -9.14 -5.55 22.76
N THR A 44 -10.46 -5.50 22.90
CA THR A 44 -11.33 -6.66 22.63
C THR A 44 -11.25 -7.10 21.17
N ARG A 45 -11.37 -6.17 20.23
CA ARG A 45 -11.29 -6.49 18.77
C ARG A 45 -9.92 -7.03 18.38
N ALA A 46 -8.84 -6.45 18.94
CA ALA A 46 -7.49 -6.94 18.69
C ALA A 46 -7.30 -8.37 19.24
N ALA A 47 -7.84 -8.66 20.42
CA ALA A 47 -7.76 -9.98 21.05
C ALA A 47 -8.54 -11.02 20.22
N GLU A 48 -9.75 -10.70 19.78
CA GLU A 48 -10.55 -11.54 18.88
C GLU A 48 -9.80 -11.84 17.57
N LYS A 49 -9.25 -10.78 16.93
CA LYS A 49 -8.47 -10.92 15.69
C LYS A 49 -7.28 -11.87 15.84
N LEU A 50 -6.64 -11.89 17.01
CA LEU A 50 -5.47 -12.73 17.29
C LEU A 50 -5.81 -14.08 17.96
N GLY A 51 -7.07 -14.38 18.23
CA GLY A 51 -7.50 -15.61 18.90
C GLY A 51 -6.98 -15.75 20.33
N MET A 52 -6.84 -14.64 21.07
CA MET A 52 -6.31 -14.63 22.44
C MET A 52 -7.24 -13.89 23.40
N SER A 53 -7.04 -14.09 24.72
CA SER A 53 -7.80 -13.35 25.73
C SER A 53 -7.32 -11.88 25.79
N GLN A 54 -8.21 -10.97 26.17
CA GLN A 54 -7.85 -9.56 26.39
C GLN A 54 -6.75 -9.38 27.44
N SER A 55 -6.74 -10.23 28.47
CA SER A 55 -5.70 -10.22 29.53
C SER A 55 -4.34 -10.63 28.95
N SER A 56 -4.29 -11.68 28.11
CA SER A 56 -3.07 -12.11 27.43
C SER A 56 -2.53 -11.05 26.48
N LEU A 57 -3.42 -10.40 25.73
CA LEU A 57 -3.06 -9.30 24.83
C LEU A 57 -2.48 -8.12 25.61
N SER A 58 -3.13 -7.71 26.71
CA SER A 58 -2.63 -6.64 27.57
C SER A 58 -1.27 -6.97 28.18
N ALA A 59 -1.07 -8.21 28.66
CA ALA A 59 0.21 -8.65 29.20
C ALA A 59 1.34 -8.61 28.15
N ALA A 60 1.07 -9.08 26.94
CA ALA A 60 2.03 -9.03 25.83
C ALA A 60 2.42 -7.59 25.45
N LEU A 61 1.44 -6.67 25.40
CA LEU A 61 1.71 -5.26 25.15
C LEU A 61 2.59 -4.64 26.26
N VAL A 62 2.23 -4.87 27.54
CA VAL A 62 3.01 -4.34 28.68
C VAL A 62 4.45 -4.88 28.65
N LYS A 63 4.63 -6.14 28.25
CA LYS A 63 5.96 -6.74 28.11
C LYS A 63 6.76 -6.07 27.01
N LEU A 64 6.16 -5.79 25.86
CA LEU A 64 6.81 -5.05 24.76
C LEU A 64 7.20 -3.63 25.20
N GLU A 65 6.27 -2.88 25.77
CA GLU A 65 6.51 -1.51 26.27
C GLU A 65 7.64 -1.48 27.32
N LYS A 66 7.68 -2.47 28.23
CA LYS A 66 8.74 -2.61 29.24
C LYS A 66 10.11 -2.85 28.60
N GLN A 67 10.18 -3.65 27.55
CA GLN A 67 11.45 -3.94 26.85
C GLN A 67 11.93 -2.73 26.05
N LEU A 68 11.02 -1.98 25.46
CA LEU A 68 11.33 -0.75 24.73
C LEU A 68 11.62 0.45 25.66
N GLY A 69 11.32 0.33 26.96
CA GLY A 69 11.47 1.41 27.93
C GLY A 69 10.50 2.58 27.72
N THR A 70 9.49 2.41 26.84
CA THR A 70 8.51 3.46 26.52
C THR A 70 7.13 2.86 26.28
N ARG A 71 6.08 3.67 26.50
CA ARG A 71 4.71 3.32 26.11
C ARG A 71 4.51 3.58 24.63
N LEU A 72 3.63 2.77 24.04
CA LEU A 72 3.28 2.87 22.61
C LEU A 72 1.87 3.41 22.40
N PHE A 73 1.04 3.46 23.46
CA PHE A 73 -0.33 3.94 23.42
C PHE A 73 -0.66 4.94 24.53
N ASP A 74 -1.53 5.89 24.21
CA ASP A 74 -2.16 6.77 25.19
C ASP A 74 -3.32 6.05 25.87
N ARG A 75 -3.31 6.05 27.22
CA ARG A 75 -4.31 5.34 28.06
C ARG A 75 -5.41 6.23 28.60
N HIS A 76 -5.50 7.50 28.14
CA HIS A 76 -6.41 8.50 28.74
C HIS A 76 -7.81 8.55 28.15
N THR A 77 -8.13 7.72 27.16
CA THR A 77 -9.43 7.73 26.48
C THR A 77 -10.03 6.33 26.38
N ARG A 78 -11.36 6.23 26.22
CA ARG A 78 -12.07 4.97 25.96
C ARG A 78 -11.59 4.28 24.67
N ALA A 79 -10.85 4.97 23.81
CA ALA A 79 -10.19 4.45 22.62
C ALA A 79 -8.67 4.40 22.84
N CYS A 80 -8.05 3.27 22.48
CA CYS A 80 -6.62 3.10 22.53
C CYS A 80 -5.99 3.75 21.29
N ARG A 81 -5.27 4.86 21.48
CA ARG A 81 -4.60 5.58 20.38
C ARG A 81 -3.09 5.39 20.48
N VAL A 82 -2.48 5.15 19.32
CA VAL A 82 -1.03 5.09 19.19
C VAL A 82 -0.44 6.47 19.50
N ASN A 83 0.55 6.54 20.40
CA ASN A 83 1.30 7.76 20.70
C ASN A 83 2.45 7.97 19.68
N GLU A 84 3.25 9.01 19.85
CA GLU A 84 4.36 9.35 18.95
C GLU A 84 5.38 8.21 18.81
N ALA A 85 5.79 7.58 19.91
CA ALA A 85 6.72 6.45 19.90
C ALA A 85 6.13 5.24 19.16
N GLY A 86 4.84 4.94 19.40
CA GLY A 86 4.13 3.89 18.69
C GLY A 86 4.00 4.20 17.20
N ALA A 87 3.69 5.45 16.84
CA ALA A 87 3.59 5.86 15.44
C ALA A 87 4.93 5.71 14.68
N ALA A 88 6.04 6.02 15.34
CA ALA A 88 7.38 5.81 14.77
C ALA A 88 7.72 4.32 14.59
N LEU A 89 7.32 3.46 15.54
CA LEU A 89 7.59 2.01 15.48
C LEU A 89 6.67 1.25 14.51
N LEU A 90 5.43 1.70 14.34
CA LEU A 90 4.37 0.95 13.66
C LEU A 90 4.73 0.51 12.22
N PRO A 91 5.35 1.34 11.36
CA PRO A 91 5.71 0.91 10.00
C PRO A 91 6.72 -0.25 9.98
N ALA A 92 7.72 -0.20 10.85
CA ALA A 92 8.73 -1.26 10.96
C ALA A 92 8.14 -2.55 11.56
N ALA A 93 7.29 -2.43 12.59
CA ALA A 93 6.61 -3.57 13.20
C ALA A 93 5.67 -4.28 12.21
N ARG A 94 4.91 -3.53 11.41
CA ARG A 94 4.06 -4.08 10.35
C ARG A 94 4.87 -4.88 9.34
N ARG A 95 5.99 -4.32 8.88
CA ARG A 95 6.89 -4.98 7.93
C ARG A 95 7.41 -6.30 8.48
N LEU A 96 7.95 -6.31 9.69
CA LEU A 96 8.45 -7.53 10.32
C LEU A 96 7.38 -8.61 10.49
N VAL A 97 6.15 -8.23 10.87
CA VAL A 97 5.03 -9.17 10.99
C VAL A 97 4.65 -9.73 9.61
N ALA A 98 4.59 -8.89 8.59
CA ALA A 98 4.28 -9.32 7.23
C ALA A 98 5.37 -10.24 6.67
N ASP A 99 6.65 -9.88 6.79
CA ASP A 99 7.79 -10.69 6.34
C ASP A 99 7.79 -12.07 7.00
N TRP A 100 7.47 -12.14 8.29
CA TRP A 100 7.31 -13.40 9.00
C TRP A 100 6.15 -14.23 8.45
N ASP A 101 5.00 -13.62 8.20
CA ASP A 101 3.84 -14.33 7.65
C ASP A 101 4.10 -14.83 6.24
N HIS A 102 4.80 -14.06 5.41
CA HIS A 102 5.30 -14.46 4.09
C HIS A 102 6.26 -15.64 4.18
N LEU A 103 7.25 -15.58 5.08
CA LEU A 103 8.21 -16.67 5.29
C LEU A 103 7.51 -18.01 5.60
N PHE A 104 6.49 -17.99 6.46
CA PHE A 104 5.72 -19.20 6.78
C PHE A 104 4.75 -19.63 5.69
N ALA A 105 4.20 -18.67 4.93
CA ALA A 105 3.42 -18.99 3.73
C ALA A 105 4.29 -19.68 2.69
N ASP A 106 5.46 -19.13 2.39
CA ASP A 106 6.44 -19.68 1.46
C ASP A 106 6.95 -21.05 1.91
N ALA A 107 7.22 -21.24 3.21
CA ALA A 107 7.61 -22.54 3.76
C ALA A 107 6.50 -23.61 3.63
N ARG A 108 5.23 -23.23 3.82
CA ARG A 108 4.08 -24.11 3.59
C ARG A 108 3.86 -24.42 2.11
N ASP A 109 4.08 -23.45 1.25
CA ASP A 109 3.94 -23.59 -0.20
C ASP A 109 5.11 -24.40 -0.77
N PHE A 110 6.31 -24.27 -0.22
CA PHE A 110 7.47 -25.14 -0.51
C PHE A 110 7.18 -26.59 -0.11
N ALA A 111 6.60 -26.81 1.08
CA ALA A 111 6.18 -28.14 1.54
C ALA A 111 5.04 -28.77 0.71
N ARG A 112 4.25 -27.93 -0.03
CA ARG A 112 3.20 -28.35 -0.95
C ARG A 112 3.62 -28.39 -2.41
N PHE A 113 4.93 -28.29 -2.71
CA PHE A 113 5.47 -28.14 -4.07
C PHE A 113 4.99 -26.89 -4.83
N SER A 114 4.46 -25.89 -4.15
CA SER A 114 4.16 -24.56 -4.72
C SER A 114 5.44 -23.71 -4.70
N ARG A 115 5.81 -23.17 -5.84
CA ARG A 115 7.07 -22.44 -6.02
C ARG A 115 6.94 -20.94 -5.75
N GLY A 116 6.48 -20.57 -4.57
CA GLY A 116 6.38 -19.18 -4.13
C GLY A 116 5.10 -18.44 -4.55
N SER A 117 4.95 -17.21 -4.07
CA SER A 117 3.85 -16.30 -4.45
C SER A 117 4.39 -14.90 -4.71
N VAL A 118 3.72 -14.15 -5.57
CA VAL A 118 3.94 -12.73 -5.75
C VAL A 118 2.61 -12.00 -5.57
N THR A 119 2.61 -11.00 -4.70
CA THR A 119 1.46 -10.16 -4.39
C THR A 119 1.64 -8.78 -5.02
N VAL A 120 0.72 -8.37 -5.87
CA VAL A 120 0.75 -7.09 -6.57
C VAL A 120 -0.45 -6.26 -6.13
N ALA A 121 -0.20 -5.03 -5.68
CA ALA A 121 -1.23 -4.04 -5.39
C ALA A 121 -1.32 -3.04 -6.54
N ALA A 122 -2.52 -2.80 -7.05
CA ALA A 122 -2.73 -1.83 -8.12
C ALA A 122 -4.17 -1.28 -8.09
N PRO A 123 -4.40 -0.07 -8.64
CA PRO A 123 -5.74 0.44 -8.84
C PRO A 123 -6.53 -0.36 -9.88
N ASN A 124 -7.84 -0.26 -9.79
CA ASN A 124 -8.79 -1.04 -10.57
C ASN A 124 -8.51 -1.04 -12.09
N ALA A 125 -8.20 0.11 -12.68
CA ALA A 125 -7.93 0.19 -14.12
C ALA A 125 -6.69 -0.65 -14.51
N GLN A 126 -5.62 -0.59 -13.73
CA GLN A 126 -4.41 -1.37 -13.95
C GLN A 126 -4.66 -2.87 -13.71
N CYS A 127 -5.44 -3.22 -12.68
CA CYS A 127 -5.85 -4.60 -12.43
C CYS A 127 -6.71 -5.17 -13.56
N ALA A 128 -7.57 -4.35 -14.16
CA ALA A 128 -8.48 -4.80 -15.21
C ALA A 128 -7.85 -4.82 -16.62
N LEU A 129 -6.97 -3.89 -16.94
CA LEU A 129 -6.50 -3.65 -18.31
C LEU A 129 -5.02 -3.98 -18.52
N VAL A 130 -4.16 -3.64 -17.56
CA VAL A 130 -2.70 -3.75 -17.71
C VAL A 130 -2.17 -5.08 -17.23
N LEU A 131 -2.56 -5.50 -16.03
CA LEU A 131 -2.02 -6.69 -15.39
C LEU A 131 -2.45 -8.01 -16.02
N PRO A 132 -3.68 -8.23 -16.52
CA PRO A 132 -4.09 -9.54 -17.03
C PRO A 132 -3.20 -10.09 -18.16
N PRO A 133 -2.85 -9.33 -19.21
CA PRO A 133 -1.94 -9.85 -20.24
C PRO A 133 -0.53 -10.11 -19.71
N VAL A 134 -0.03 -9.30 -18.79
CA VAL A 134 1.28 -9.50 -18.15
C VAL A 134 1.29 -10.77 -17.30
N ILE A 135 0.26 -10.98 -16.48
CA ILE A 135 0.12 -12.17 -15.65
C ILE A 135 0.00 -13.43 -16.49
N ARG A 136 -0.68 -13.37 -17.62
CA ARG A 136 -0.77 -14.50 -18.55
C ARG A 136 0.63 -14.93 -19.01
N VAL A 137 1.42 -13.99 -19.53
CA VAL A 137 2.81 -14.26 -19.99
C VAL A 137 3.68 -14.75 -18.83
N PHE A 138 3.54 -14.15 -17.65
CA PHE A 138 4.27 -14.56 -16.46
C PHE A 138 3.96 -15.99 -16.04
N ARG A 139 2.69 -16.39 -16.06
CA ARG A 139 2.26 -17.75 -15.70
C ARG A 139 2.73 -18.81 -16.70
N ASP A 140 2.86 -18.46 -17.98
CA ASP A 140 3.38 -19.36 -19.00
C ASP A 140 4.86 -19.70 -18.73
N THR A 141 5.63 -18.75 -18.20
CA THR A 141 7.06 -18.91 -17.89
C THR A 141 7.31 -19.38 -16.45
N HIS A 142 6.40 -19.10 -15.54
CA HIS A 142 6.51 -19.41 -14.11
C HIS A 142 5.24 -20.11 -13.57
N PRO A 143 4.87 -21.31 -14.07
CA PRO A 143 3.61 -21.97 -13.75
C PRO A 143 3.46 -22.36 -12.27
N GLY A 144 4.57 -22.43 -11.54
CA GLY A 144 4.57 -22.76 -10.11
C GLY A 144 4.46 -21.53 -9.19
N VAL A 145 4.39 -20.29 -9.73
CA VAL A 145 4.28 -19.09 -8.93
C VAL A 145 2.82 -18.65 -8.84
N ARG A 146 2.31 -18.51 -7.62
CA ARG A 146 0.98 -17.96 -7.37
C ARG A 146 1.01 -16.43 -7.49
N VAL A 147 0.12 -15.86 -8.28
CA VAL A 147 -0.07 -14.41 -8.35
C VAL A 147 -1.30 -14.03 -7.53
N VAL A 148 -1.14 -13.08 -6.60
CA VAL A 148 -2.21 -12.48 -5.80
C VAL A 148 -2.35 -11.02 -6.22
N LEU A 149 -3.58 -10.59 -6.54
CA LEU A 149 -3.87 -9.20 -6.86
C LEU A 149 -4.64 -8.55 -5.72
N HIS A 150 -4.14 -7.40 -5.26
CA HIS A 150 -4.87 -6.47 -4.42
C HIS A 150 -5.38 -5.34 -5.30
N ASP A 151 -6.65 -5.46 -5.73
CA ASP A 151 -7.37 -4.40 -6.44
C ASP A 151 -7.88 -3.39 -5.40
N VAL A 152 -7.16 -2.29 -5.27
CA VAL A 152 -7.35 -1.31 -4.19
C VAL A 152 -7.34 0.12 -4.73
N PRO A 153 -7.91 1.08 -4.00
CA PRO A 153 -7.77 2.50 -4.34
C PRO A 153 -6.30 2.94 -4.42
N GLU A 154 -6.00 3.87 -5.33
CA GLU A 154 -4.65 4.39 -5.58
C GLU A 154 -3.88 4.77 -4.30
N HIS A 155 -4.55 5.42 -3.34
CA HIS A 155 -3.91 5.89 -2.11
C HIS A 155 -3.50 4.77 -1.14
N GLU A 156 -4.01 3.55 -1.32
CA GLU A 156 -3.69 2.39 -0.50
C GLU A 156 -2.46 1.62 -1.01
N VAL A 157 -2.14 1.72 -2.30
CA VAL A 157 -1.08 0.93 -2.94
C VAL A 157 0.26 1.09 -2.22
N HIS A 158 0.71 2.33 -2.00
CA HIS A 158 1.98 2.59 -1.31
C HIS A 158 2.00 2.05 0.13
N ALA A 159 0.85 2.09 0.83
CA ALA A 159 0.74 1.56 2.17
C ALA A 159 0.88 0.03 2.21
N LEU A 160 0.30 -0.67 1.25
CA LEU A 160 0.41 -2.13 1.13
C LEU A 160 1.85 -2.57 0.83
N VAL A 161 2.54 -1.89 -0.10
CA VAL A 161 3.95 -2.19 -0.39
C VAL A 161 4.83 -1.86 0.82
N ARG A 162 4.63 -0.69 1.44
CA ARG A 162 5.42 -0.28 2.61
C ARG A 162 5.24 -1.21 3.81
N SER A 163 4.08 -1.79 3.99
CA SER A 163 3.80 -2.74 5.07
C SER A 163 4.26 -4.17 4.75
N GLY A 164 4.71 -4.46 3.52
CA GLY A 164 5.03 -5.81 3.07
C GLY A 164 3.78 -6.67 2.78
N ALA A 165 2.57 -6.10 2.79
CA ALA A 165 1.36 -6.81 2.39
C ALA A 165 1.25 -7.01 0.87
N ALA A 166 2.03 -6.26 0.09
CA ALA A 166 2.28 -6.50 -1.32
C ALA A 166 3.77 -6.40 -1.62
N ASP A 167 4.27 -7.28 -2.49
CA ASP A 167 5.66 -7.29 -2.95
C ASP A 167 5.93 -6.17 -3.94
N LEU A 168 4.93 -5.86 -4.77
CA LEU A 168 4.98 -4.85 -5.82
C LEU A 168 3.72 -3.98 -5.80
N GLY A 169 3.86 -2.72 -6.22
CA GLY A 169 2.75 -1.82 -6.42
C GLY A 169 2.82 -1.10 -7.75
N ILE A 170 1.69 -0.91 -8.41
CA ILE A 170 1.56 0.02 -9.53
C ILE A 170 0.77 1.22 -9.03
N ALA A 171 1.37 2.40 -9.14
CA ALA A 171 0.77 3.64 -8.66
C ALA A 171 1.28 4.83 -9.46
N THR A 172 0.54 5.92 -9.42
CA THR A 172 1.01 7.21 -9.93
C THR A 172 2.24 7.65 -9.14
N GLN A 173 3.27 8.09 -9.83
CA GLN A 173 4.48 8.59 -9.19
C GLN A 173 4.13 9.81 -8.34
N THR A 174 4.42 9.71 -7.03
CA THR A 174 4.35 10.83 -6.10
C THR A 174 5.75 11.35 -5.82
N ASP A 175 5.83 12.62 -5.41
CA ASP A 175 7.07 13.35 -5.19
C ASP A 175 8.10 12.53 -4.39
N GLY A 176 9.33 12.50 -4.87
CA GLY A 176 10.48 11.66 -4.56
C GLY A 176 10.96 11.52 -3.10
N ARG A 177 10.08 11.60 -2.12
CA ARG A 177 10.34 11.35 -0.69
C ARG A 177 9.72 10.02 -0.24
N SER A 178 9.93 8.96 -1.01
CA SER A 178 9.43 7.63 -0.65
C SER A 178 10.59 6.78 -0.14
N ASP A 179 10.33 6.02 0.92
CA ASP A 179 11.16 4.91 1.40
C ASP A 179 11.04 3.68 0.49
N LEU A 180 10.28 3.79 -0.60
CA LEU A 180 10.10 2.76 -1.62
C LEU A 180 10.95 3.06 -2.84
N VAL A 181 11.51 2.02 -3.43
CA VAL A 181 12.16 2.09 -4.75
C VAL A 181 11.07 2.11 -5.82
N SER A 182 11.07 3.15 -6.66
CA SER A 182 10.13 3.26 -7.77
C SER A 182 10.84 3.34 -9.12
N THR A 183 10.24 2.70 -10.11
CA THR A 183 10.69 2.72 -11.49
C THR A 183 9.55 3.19 -12.38
N ALA A 184 9.78 4.20 -13.22
CA ALA A 184 8.79 4.66 -14.17
C ALA A 184 8.51 3.55 -15.20
N MET A 185 7.23 3.18 -15.35
CA MET A 185 6.78 2.19 -16.33
C MET A 185 6.35 2.86 -17.65
N SER A 186 5.52 3.89 -17.55
CA SER A 186 5.00 4.65 -18.69
C SER A 186 4.63 6.06 -18.23
N ALA A 187 4.52 6.97 -19.19
CA ALA A 187 3.81 8.22 -19.02
C ALA A 187 2.38 8.03 -19.55
N ASP A 188 1.41 8.59 -18.83
CA ASP A 188 0.00 8.53 -19.24
C ASP A 188 -0.50 9.93 -19.58
N GLU A 189 -1.56 9.99 -20.38
CA GLU A 189 -2.18 11.23 -20.81
C GLU A 189 -3.59 11.34 -20.24
N PHE A 190 -4.01 12.55 -19.92
CA PHE A 190 -5.39 12.79 -19.56
C PHE A 190 -6.28 12.71 -20.81
N ILE A 191 -7.33 11.90 -20.71
CA ILE A 191 -8.36 11.76 -21.73
C ILE A 191 -9.67 12.36 -21.23
N VAL A 192 -10.42 12.98 -22.15
CA VAL A 192 -11.77 13.47 -21.86
C VAL A 192 -12.77 12.55 -22.53
N VAL A 193 -13.57 11.87 -21.73
CA VAL A 193 -14.68 11.04 -22.23
C VAL A 193 -15.91 11.93 -22.33
N LEU A 194 -16.43 12.04 -23.55
CA LEU A 194 -17.55 12.91 -23.90
C LEU A 194 -18.83 12.10 -24.06
N PRO A 195 -20.00 12.69 -23.77
CA PRO A 195 -21.29 12.09 -24.12
C PRO A 195 -21.42 11.84 -25.64
N PRO A 196 -22.21 10.85 -26.06
CA PRO A 196 -22.53 10.66 -27.45
C PRO A 196 -23.15 11.93 -28.07
N GLY A 197 -22.62 12.36 -29.20
CA GLY A 197 -23.11 13.54 -29.89
C GLY A 197 -22.66 14.89 -29.33
N HIS A 198 -21.74 14.89 -28.38
CA HIS A 198 -21.20 16.12 -27.79
C HIS A 198 -20.47 16.97 -28.84
N THR A 199 -20.63 18.29 -28.78
CA THR A 199 -20.04 19.23 -29.78
C THR A 199 -18.50 19.17 -29.83
N LEU A 200 -17.86 18.88 -28.72
CA LEU A 200 -16.41 18.72 -28.64
C LEU A 200 -15.90 17.38 -29.19
N ALA A 201 -16.76 16.40 -29.45
CA ALA A 201 -16.37 15.07 -29.93
C ALA A 201 -15.78 15.08 -31.38
N THR A 202 -15.94 16.15 -32.12
CA THR A 202 -15.34 16.32 -33.44
C THR A 202 -13.85 16.63 -33.41
N ARG A 203 -13.29 16.94 -32.22
CA ARG A 203 -11.89 17.34 -32.01
C ARG A 203 -11.08 16.17 -31.50
N ARG A 204 -9.85 16.00 -32.00
CA ARG A 204 -8.90 15.00 -31.48
C ARG A 204 -8.23 15.44 -30.17
N THR A 205 -8.04 16.73 -30.00
CA THR A 205 -7.43 17.36 -28.82
C THR A 205 -8.33 18.49 -28.35
N LEU A 206 -8.41 18.65 -27.03
CA LEU A 206 -9.19 19.70 -26.38
C LEU A 206 -8.27 20.60 -25.59
N GLU A 207 -8.58 21.88 -25.57
CA GLU A 207 -7.97 22.82 -24.63
C GLU A 207 -8.66 22.71 -23.26
N TRP A 208 -7.90 22.76 -22.20
CA TRP A 208 -8.45 22.70 -20.84
C TRP A 208 -9.48 23.80 -20.54
N ALA A 209 -9.31 24.98 -21.15
CA ALA A 209 -10.30 26.06 -21.07
C ALA A 209 -11.66 25.69 -21.69
N GLN A 210 -11.71 24.72 -22.59
CA GLN A 210 -12.97 24.20 -23.17
C GLN A 210 -13.59 23.19 -22.22
N VAL A 211 -12.77 22.28 -21.63
CA VAL A 211 -13.22 21.30 -20.64
C VAL A 211 -13.76 21.99 -19.38
N ALA A 212 -13.13 23.07 -18.94
CA ALA A 212 -13.54 23.84 -17.77
C ALA A 212 -14.90 24.57 -17.92
N ARG A 213 -15.48 24.59 -19.11
CA ARG A 213 -16.82 25.15 -19.38
C ARG A 213 -17.94 24.11 -19.26
N GLU A 214 -17.56 22.84 -19.18
CA GLU A 214 -18.49 21.72 -19.09
C GLU A 214 -18.61 21.24 -17.64
N PRO A 215 -19.75 20.65 -17.25
CA PRO A 215 -19.85 19.93 -15.99
C PRO A 215 -18.84 18.77 -15.96
N VAL A 216 -17.85 18.81 -15.06
CA VAL A 216 -16.79 17.81 -15.03
C VAL A 216 -17.14 16.67 -14.08
N ILE A 217 -16.90 15.45 -14.52
CA ILE A 217 -16.94 14.24 -13.72
C ILE A 217 -15.48 13.87 -13.43
N GLY A 218 -15.05 13.99 -12.19
CA GLY A 218 -13.67 13.78 -11.79
C GLY A 218 -13.53 12.79 -10.64
N TYR A 219 -12.27 12.49 -10.30
CA TYR A 219 -11.95 11.67 -9.15
C TYR A 219 -12.27 12.38 -7.84
N LEU A 220 -12.48 11.60 -6.77
CA LEU A 220 -12.64 12.11 -5.40
C LEU A 220 -11.46 13.00 -4.99
N PRO A 221 -11.69 13.99 -4.10
CA PRO A 221 -10.60 14.72 -3.44
C PRO A 221 -9.58 13.77 -2.78
N GLY A 222 -8.30 14.10 -2.91
CA GLY A 222 -7.21 13.26 -2.39
C GLY A 222 -6.73 12.14 -3.33
N ASN A 223 -7.42 11.89 -4.45
CA ASN A 223 -6.91 10.99 -5.47
C ASN A 223 -5.64 11.58 -6.11
N PRO A 224 -4.52 10.83 -6.20
CA PRO A 224 -3.26 11.33 -6.76
C PRO A 224 -3.36 11.83 -8.20
N VAL A 225 -4.15 11.17 -9.05
CA VAL A 225 -4.38 11.60 -10.45
C VAL A 225 -5.06 12.96 -10.50
N ARG A 226 -6.12 13.16 -9.68
CA ARG A 226 -6.80 14.45 -9.55
C ARG A 226 -5.83 15.55 -9.08
N ARG A 227 -5.03 15.27 -8.08
CA ARG A 227 -4.05 16.23 -7.56
C ARG A 227 -3.07 16.68 -8.64
N VAL A 228 -2.49 15.75 -9.39
CA VAL A 228 -1.58 16.07 -10.51
C VAL A 228 -2.27 16.91 -11.56
N LEU A 229 -3.54 16.63 -11.88
CA LEU A 229 -4.34 17.42 -12.82
C LEU A 229 -4.54 18.84 -12.31
N GLU A 230 -5.03 18.98 -11.08
CA GLU A 230 -5.34 20.30 -10.48
C GLU A 230 -4.08 21.16 -10.31
N GLU A 231 -2.94 20.59 -9.93
CA GLU A 231 -1.66 21.29 -9.85
C GLU A 231 -1.25 21.86 -11.22
N LYS A 232 -1.32 21.04 -12.27
CA LYS A 232 -1.00 21.48 -13.65
C LYS A 232 -1.97 22.52 -14.21
N LEU A 233 -3.24 22.45 -13.85
CA LEU A 233 -4.25 23.42 -14.27
C LEU A 233 -4.12 24.74 -13.51
N ALA A 234 -3.79 24.67 -12.21
CA ALA A 234 -3.54 25.86 -11.39
C ALA A 234 -2.38 26.71 -11.92
N GLU A 235 -1.30 26.08 -12.43
CA GLU A 235 -0.18 26.78 -13.10
C GLU A 235 -0.65 27.61 -14.31
N ARG A 236 -1.81 27.26 -14.90
CA ARG A 236 -2.42 27.95 -16.07
C ARG A 236 -3.62 28.82 -15.69
N GLY A 237 -3.90 28.96 -14.39
CA GLY A 237 -5.05 29.71 -13.89
C GLY A 237 -6.41 29.09 -14.26
N ILE A 238 -6.45 27.76 -14.49
CA ILE A 238 -7.68 27.03 -14.84
C ILE A 238 -8.16 26.25 -13.63
N THR A 239 -9.46 26.33 -13.36
CA THR A 239 -10.14 25.54 -12.32
C THR A 239 -11.27 24.77 -12.99
N LEU A 240 -11.46 23.50 -12.59
CA LEU A 240 -12.57 22.67 -13.04
C LEU A 240 -13.72 22.74 -12.04
N ASP A 241 -14.94 22.79 -12.57
CA ASP A 241 -16.17 22.66 -11.78
C ASP A 241 -16.63 21.19 -11.79
N TYR A 242 -16.45 20.52 -10.64
CA TYR A 242 -16.77 19.10 -10.51
C TYR A 242 -18.25 18.93 -10.18
N ALA A 243 -19.04 18.58 -11.18
CA ALA A 243 -20.45 18.20 -11.01
C ALA A 243 -20.60 16.84 -10.29
N PHE A 244 -19.63 15.93 -10.48
CA PHE A 244 -19.59 14.64 -9.81
C PHE A 244 -18.16 14.29 -9.40
N GLU A 245 -18.03 13.70 -8.21
CA GLU A 245 -16.77 13.25 -7.64
C GLU A 245 -16.84 11.74 -7.37
N ILE A 246 -16.05 10.96 -8.09
CA ILE A 246 -16.20 9.51 -8.23
C ILE A 246 -14.88 8.80 -7.92
N ALA A 247 -14.97 7.62 -7.27
CA ALA A 247 -13.79 6.83 -6.95
C ALA A 247 -13.23 6.03 -8.13
N LEU A 248 -14.10 5.55 -9.03
CA LEU A 248 -13.74 4.59 -10.07
C LEU A 248 -14.01 5.16 -11.48
N PRO A 249 -13.05 5.01 -12.42
CA PRO A 249 -13.17 5.55 -13.77
C PRO A 249 -14.35 4.95 -14.54
N TRP A 250 -14.72 3.69 -14.30
CA TRP A 250 -15.86 3.06 -14.96
C TRP A 250 -17.19 3.75 -14.65
N THR A 251 -17.39 4.19 -13.43
CA THR A 251 -18.57 4.96 -13.03
C THR A 251 -18.55 6.34 -13.68
N MET A 252 -17.38 6.99 -13.77
CA MET A 252 -17.23 8.27 -14.46
C MET A 252 -17.63 8.16 -15.92
N MET A 253 -17.15 7.12 -16.62
CA MET A 253 -17.51 6.86 -18.03
C MET A 253 -19.01 6.55 -18.19
N GLY A 254 -19.60 5.83 -17.24
CA GLY A 254 -21.03 5.57 -17.21
C GLY A 254 -21.88 6.86 -17.12
N LEU A 255 -21.51 7.77 -16.22
CA LEU A 255 -22.17 9.07 -16.08
C LEU A 255 -22.00 9.94 -17.31
N ALA A 256 -20.79 9.96 -17.92
CA ALA A 256 -20.55 10.69 -19.16
C ALA A 256 -21.40 10.15 -20.32
N ARG A 257 -21.52 8.82 -20.44
CA ARG A 257 -22.38 8.20 -21.46
C ARG A 257 -23.84 8.64 -21.37
N GLU A 258 -24.35 8.83 -20.16
CA GLU A 258 -25.73 9.30 -19.92
C GLU A 258 -25.91 10.83 -20.06
N GLY A 259 -24.84 11.56 -20.48
CA GLY A 259 -24.91 13.01 -20.72
C GLY A 259 -24.86 13.88 -19.46
N LEU A 260 -24.39 13.33 -18.33
CA LEU A 260 -24.35 14.04 -17.05
C LEU A 260 -23.13 14.94 -16.88
N GLY A 261 -22.24 14.97 -17.88
CA GLY A 261 -21.03 15.78 -17.89
C GLY A 261 -19.93 15.14 -18.73
N VAL A 262 -18.73 15.71 -18.67
CA VAL A 262 -17.53 15.20 -19.33
C VAL A 262 -16.62 14.55 -18.29
N ALA A 263 -16.16 13.31 -18.53
CA ALA A 263 -15.30 12.63 -17.58
C ALA A 263 -13.83 12.83 -17.95
N VAL A 264 -13.00 13.17 -16.95
CA VAL A 264 -11.55 13.30 -17.11
C VAL A 264 -10.88 12.11 -16.45
N VAL A 265 -10.24 11.27 -17.26
CA VAL A 265 -9.56 10.02 -16.83
C VAL A 265 -8.14 9.93 -17.40
N THR A 266 -7.35 8.97 -16.97
CA THR A 266 -6.06 8.59 -17.57
C THR A 266 -6.15 7.22 -18.18
#